data_586676eb9a7d9257d083c767144f3095
#
_entry.id   586676eb9a7d9257d083c767144f3095
#
_cell.length_a   1.000
_cell.length_b   1.000
_cell.length_c   1.000
_cell.angle_alpha   90.00
_cell.angle_beta   90.00
_cell.angle_gamma   90.00
#
_symmetry.space_group_name_H-M   'P 1'
#
loop_
_entity.id
_entity.type
_entity.pdbx_description
1 polymer ?
#
loop_
_entity_poly.entity_id
_entity_poly.type
_entity_poly.pdbx_seq_one_letter_code
_entity_poly.pdbx_strand_id
1 'polypeptide(L)'
;MNLFTESNLSAEVLQAIGDLGFVEPTEIQKQTIPFISTDIRDLIALAATGTGKTAAFSLPILDMIDDNSRKIQLLVLCPTRELCLQITKDIKNYTKYLKNIKTTAVYGGSSIMDQIRSLRDKPQIIVGTPGRVIDMIGRKALDFSEVQWVVLDEADEMLSMGFKDDLETILSETPDTKQTFLFSATMNKEVERISKNYLTNPHRISVGSINAVKKNIKHEYYVVGYRQKKETLKRLIDANPNQYSIIFCRTRMETQEVADFLMQNGYAADALHGDLSQAQRDTVMKKFRLKNIDILVATDVAARGLDVDSLTHVVHFSLPDDPEVFVHRSGRTGRAGKDGISMALIKPEESRKLKQIKSETKIEIEEKKIPTGKDIIKAQVGGVFEKLLTEHEDIFEFDDSLIPDLSSFTKEELVHQLLQFQLKDLATYYKDRNDIQQQEFNTRGDDRGSRRERGRERERNGEKRERRDRNDRNDRGGKPRRKNEDMVRFFFNLGKRDQLKKMDMLEIINKATSKSKKRADIGDIEILDKFSFFEIEKSFKNEVLDGLTSMKFRGKEMRAEVAN
;
A
#
# COMPACT_ATOMS: atom_id res chain seq x y z
N MET A 1 -25.07 -18.40 18.18
CA MET A 1 -25.77 -17.23 17.61
C MET A 1 -25.82 -17.37 16.10
N ASN A 2 -26.97 -17.69 15.54
CA ASN A 2 -27.14 -17.81 14.09
C ASN A 2 -27.72 -16.54 13.47
N LEU A 3 -28.52 -15.80 14.25
CA LEU A 3 -29.10 -14.51 13.86
C LEU A 3 -28.73 -13.43 14.87
N PHE A 4 -28.69 -12.16 14.46
CA PHE A 4 -28.46 -11.03 15.38
C PHE A 4 -29.55 -10.94 16.45
N THR A 5 -30.79 -11.35 16.14
CA THR A 5 -31.91 -11.41 17.10
C THR A 5 -31.71 -12.38 18.25
N GLU A 6 -30.74 -13.30 18.13
CA GLU A 6 -30.34 -14.21 19.22
C GLU A 6 -29.24 -13.60 20.12
N SER A 7 -28.73 -12.41 19.77
CA SER A 7 -27.77 -11.69 20.59
C SER A 7 -28.48 -10.93 21.71
N ASN A 8 -27.75 -10.60 22.77
CA ASN A 8 -28.27 -9.77 23.87
C ASN A 8 -28.23 -8.28 23.55
N LEU A 9 -28.26 -7.90 22.27
CA LEU A 9 -28.26 -6.51 21.84
C LEU A 9 -29.63 -5.85 22.04
N SER A 10 -29.67 -4.56 22.36
CA SER A 10 -30.89 -3.79 22.53
C SER A 10 -31.75 -3.73 21.27
N ALA A 11 -33.04 -3.48 21.44
CA ALA A 11 -33.95 -3.37 20.31
C ALA A 11 -33.57 -2.23 19.36
N GLU A 12 -33.05 -1.14 19.91
CA GLU A 12 -32.57 0.04 19.17
C GLU A 12 -31.39 -0.29 18.27
N VAL A 13 -30.41 -1.02 18.78
CA VAL A 13 -29.23 -1.47 18.01
C VAL A 13 -29.65 -2.51 16.96
N LEU A 14 -30.51 -3.47 17.33
CA LEU A 14 -31.04 -4.48 16.39
C LEU A 14 -31.84 -3.81 15.25
N GLN A 15 -32.64 -2.80 15.54
CA GLN A 15 -33.37 -2.04 14.53
C GLN A 15 -32.38 -1.32 13.58
N ALA A 16 -31.34 -0.67 14.13
CA ALA A 16 -30.36 0.06 13.34
C ALA A 16 -29.60 -0.84 12.36
N ILE A 17 -29.15 -2.03 12.79
CA ILE A 17 -28.46 -2.98 11.92
C ILE A 17 -29.40 -3.68 10.94
N GLY A 18 -30.69 -3.86 11.31
CA GLY A 18 -31.73 -4.34 10.41
C GLY A 18 -31.97 -3.41 9.22
N ASP A 19 -32.00 -2.08 9.46
CA ASP A 19 -32.09 -1.07 8.42
C ASP A 19 -30.89 -1.11 7.42
N LEU A 20 -29.74 -1.61 7.90
CA LEU A 20 -28.54 -1.81 7.08
C LEU A 20 -28.51 -3.16 6.34
N GLY A 21 -29.55 -3.99 6.52
CA GLY A 21 -29.66 -5.30 5.91
C GLY A 21 -28.83 -6.39 6.59
N PHE A 22 -28.42 -6.20 7.84
CA PHE A 22 -27.69 -7.22 8.60
C PHE A 22 -28.68 -8.27 9.12
N VAL A 23 -28.58 -9.50 8.61
CA VAL A 23 -29.44 -10.61 8.99
C VAL A 23 -28.66 -11.62 9.83
N GLU A 24 -27.55 -12.10 9.30
CA GLU A 24 -26.70 -13.10 9.93
C GLU A 24 -25.36 -12.51 10.38
N PRO A 25 -24.94 -12.75 11.61
CA PRO A 25 -23.63 -12.33 12.07
C PRO A 25 -22.51 -13.15 11.40
N THR A 26 -21.42 -12.48 11.08
CA THR A 26 -20.20 -13.12 10.60
C THR A 26 -19.53 -13.94 11.70
N GLU A 27 -18.61 -14.84 11.35
CA GLU A 27 -17.94 -15.71 12.34
C GLU A 27 -17.18 -14.93 13.43
N ILE A 28 -16.58 -13.77 13.09
CA ILE A 28 -15.93 -12.93 14.10
C ILE A 28 -16.98 -12.29 15.03
N GLN A 29 -18.10 -11.85 14.49
CA GLN A 29 -19.20 -11.26 15.26
C GLN A 29 -19.86 -12.29 16.20
N LYS A 30 -20.07 -13.53 15.74
CA LYS A 30 -20.62 -14.63 16.54
C LYS A 30 -19.82 -14.91 17.81
N GLN A 31 -18.51 -14.77 17.75
CA GLN A 31 -17.61 -15.03 18.87
C GLN A 31 -17.33 -13.78 19.71
N THR A 32 -17.21 -12.63 19.06
CA THR A 32 -16.78 -11.38 19.74
C THR A 32 -17.94 -10.69 20.47
N ILE A 33 -19.14 -10.61 19.86
CA ILE A 33 -20.28 -9.91 20.47
C ILE A 33 -20.67 -10.52 21.84
N PRO A 34 -20.88 -11.85 21.98
CA PRO A 34 -21.19 -12.42 23.27
C PRO A 34 -20.06 -12.25 24.29
N PHE A 35 -18.79 -12.35 23.83
CA PHE A 35 -17.65 -12.18 24.72
C PHE A 35 -17.60 -10.77 25.31
N ILE A 36 -17.65 -9.73 24.47
CA ILE A 36 -17.58 -8.33 24.94
C ILE A 36 -18.76 -7.98 25.84
N SER A 37 -19.96 -8.54 25.60
CA SER A 37 -21.15 -8.27 26.40
C SER A 37 -21.12 -8.91 27.80
N THR A 38 -20.30 -9.94 28.04
CA THR A 38 -20.38 -10.71 29.28
C THR A 38 -19.06 -10.88 30.02
N ASP A 39 -17.92 -10.70 29.37
CA ASP A 39 -16.59 -10.91 29.94
C ASP A 39 -15.89 -9.56 30.22
N ILE A 40 -15.10 -9.52 31.28
CA ILE A 40 -14.36 -8.30 31.69
C ILE A 40 -12.89 -8.32 31.26
N ARG A 41 -12.45 -9.40 30.60
CA ARG A 41 -11.07 -9.54 30.14
C ARG A 41 -10.83 -8.75 28.86
N ASP A 42 -9.58 -8.45 28.62
CA ASP A 42 -9.13 -7.93 27.33
C ASP A 42 -9.31 -8.95 26.20
N LEU A 43 -9.32 -8.47 24.96
CA LEU A 43 -9.54 -9.30 23.79
C LEU A 43 -8.45 -9.12 22.74
N ILE A 44 -7.99 -10.22 22.16
CA ILE A 44 -7.24 -10.26 20.91
C ILE A 44 -8.10 -10.96 19.87
N ALA A 45 -8.55 -10.23 18.86
CA ALA A 45 -9.39 -10.73 17.79
C ALA A 45 -8.62 -10.71 16.45
N LEU A 46 -8.26 -11.90 15.96
CA LEU A 46 -7.56 -12.06 14.70
C LEU A 46 -8.54 -12.42 13.59
N ALA A 47 -8.73 -11.50 12.65
CA ALA A 47 -9.61 -11.68 11.51
C ALA A 47 -9.19 -10.80 10.32
N ALA A 48 -9.37 -11.30 9.10
CA ALA A 48 -9.04 -10.57 7.87
C ALA A 48 -9.85 -9.26 7.74
N THR A 49 -9.40 -8.34 6.89
CA THR A 49 -10.16 -7.14 6.55
C THR A 49 -11.46 -7.48 5.82
N GLY A 50 -12.53 -6.72 6.07
CA GLY A 50 -13.85 -6.96 5.47
C GLY A 50 -14.62 -8.14 6.04
N THR A 51 -14.29 -8.61 7.25
CA THR A 51 -15.03 -9.66 7.97
C THR A 51 -16.07 -9.11 8.96
N GLY A 52 -16.25 -7.78 9.02
CA GLY A 52 -17.21 -7.14 9.90
C GLY A 52 -16.68 -6.86 11.32
N LYS A 53 -15.36 -6.64 11.49
CA LYS A 53 -14.73 -6.32 12.78
C LYS A 53 -15.33 -5.09 13.44
N THR A 54 -15.64 -4.03 12.68
CA THR A 54 -16.23 -2.79 13.20
C THR A 54 -17.53 -3.05 13.95
N ALA A 55 -18.45 -3.81 13.36
CA ALA A 55 -19.68 -4.20 14.04
C ALA A 55 -19.41 -5.15 15.23
N ALA A 56 -18.42 -6.04 15.12
CA ALA A 56 -18.09 -6.99 16.15
C ALA A 56 -17.70 -6.35 17.49
N PHE A 57 -16.96 -5.21 17.47
CA PHE A 57 -16.65 -4.49 18.70
C PHE A 57 -17.65 -3.38 19.02
N SER A 58 -18.19 -2.69 18.01
CA SER A 58 -19.03 -1.53 18.26
C SER A 58 -20.39 -1.93 18.85
N LEU A 59 -21.07 -2.93 18.27
CA LEU A 59 -22.45 -3.26 18.67
C LEU A 59 -22.59 -3.58 20.17
N PRO A 60 -21.77 -4.46 20.78
CA PRO A 60 -21.90 -4.76 22.19
C PRO A 60 -21.49 -3.59 23.10
N ILE A 61 -20.50 -2.78 22.69
CA ILE A 61 -20.08 -1.61 23.49
C ILE A 61 -21.16 -0.54 23.48
N LEU A 62 -21.85 -0.33 22.36
CA LEU A 62 -22.93 0.67 22.26
C LEU A 62 -24.06 0.42 23.24
N ASP A 63 -24.37 -0.83 23.56
CA ASP A 63 -25.37 -1.19 24.57
C ASP A 63 -24.89 -0.96 26.01
N MET A 64 -23.58 -0.88 26.23
CA MET A 64 -23.00 -0.67 27.56
C MET A 64 -22.65 0.80 27.85
N ILE A 65 -22.68 1.68 26.85
CA ILE A 65 -22.38 3.10 27.01
C ILE A 65 -23.52 3.77 27.82
N ASP A 66 -23.15 4.47 28.89
CA ASP A 66 -24.07 5.36 29.61
C ASP A 66 -24.34 6.62 28.75
N ASP A 67 -25.52 6.70 28.18
CA ASP A 67 -25.98 7.78 27.30
C ASP A 67 -26.26 9.09 28.03
N ASN A 68 -26.34 9.07 29.38
CA ASN A 68 -26.50 10.27 30.22
C ASN A 68 -25.12 10.89 30.56
N SER A 69 -24.05 10.13 30.47
CA SER A 69 -22.71 10.64 30.69
C SER A 69 -22.29 11.58 29.56
N ARG A 70 -21.55 12.62 29.92
CA ARG A 70 -20.94 13.58 28.98
C ARG A 70 -19.42 13.43 28.94
N LYS A 71 -18.92 12.26 29.26
CA LYS A 71 -17.52 11.89 29.27
C LYS A 71 -17.23 10.88 28.16
N ILE A 72 -15.97 10.81 27.72
CA ILE A 72 -15.52 9.84 26.73
C ILE A 72 -15.44 8.47 27.42
N GLN A 73 -16.17 7.49 26.89
CA GLN A 73 -16.21 6.12 27.41
C GLN A 73 -15.55 5.12 26.48
N LEU A 74 -15.61 5.37 25.15
CA LEU A 74 -15.00 4.53 24.13
C LEU A 74 -13.97 5.32 23.32
N LEU A 75 -12.74 4.79 23.25
CA LEU A 75 -11.70 5.25 22.35
C LEU A 75 -11.38 4.17 21.31
N VAL A 76 -11.58 4.47 20.03
CA VAL A 76 -11.18 3.61 18.92
C VAL A 76 -9.98 4.22 18.21
N LEU A 77 -8.86 3.52 18.16
CA LEU A 77 -7.66 3.92 17.43
C LEU A 77 -7.54 3.11 16.14
N CYS A 78 -7.20 3.78 15.04
CA CYS A 78 -7.04 3.18 13.73
C CYS A 78 -5.94 3.87 12.92
N PRO A 79 -5.30 3.18 11.93
CA PRO A 79 -4.08 3.67 11.27
C PRO A 79 -4.30 4.88 10.35
N THR A 80 -5.49 5.02 9.74
CA THR A 80 -5.71 6.00 8.68
C THR A 80 -6.93 6.87 8.91
N ARG A 81 -6.91 8.06 8.30
CA ARG A 81 -8.04 8.98 8.30
C ARG A 81 -9.28 8.36 7.67
N GLU A 82 -9.10 7.67 6.55
CA GLU A 82 -10.16 7.05 5.79
C GLU A 82 -10.91 6.02 6.65
N LEU A 83 -10.16 5.15 7.34
CA LEU A 83 -10.74 4.16 8.26
C LEU A 83 -11.39 4.83 9.46
N CYS A 84 -10.79 5.91 10.02
CA CYS A 84 -11.36 6.69 11.10
C CYS A 84 -12.75 7.25 10.72
N LEU A 85 -12.87 7.83 9.53
CA LEU A 85 -14.13 8.35 9.01
C LEU A 85 -15.15 7.24 8.74
N GLN A 86 -14.71 6.10 8.22
CA GLN A 86 -15.54 4.93 7.98
C GLN A 86 -16.12 4.39 9.29
N ILE A 87 -15.26 4.08 10.28
CA ILE A 87 -15.70 3.60 11.60
C ILE A 87 -16.67 4.60 12.25
N THR A 88 -16.36 5.91 12.16
CA THR A 88 -17.25 6.95 12.69
C THR A 88 -18.60 6.94 12.01
N LYS A 89 -18.66 6.75 10.69
CA LYS A 89 -19.92 6.64 9.94
C LYS A 89 -20.70 5.39 10.33
N ASP A 90 -20.02 4.26 10.45
CA ASP A 90 -20.62 2.98 10.82
C ASP A 90 -21.22 3.07 12.23
N ILE A 91 -20.47 3.58 13.21
CA ILE A 91 -20.98 3.77 14.58
C ILE A 91 -22.20 4.72 14.58
N LYS A 92 -22.16 5.82 13.81
CA LYS A 92 -23.34 6.71 13.69
C LYS A 92 -24.56 6.01 13.10
N ASN A 93 -24.37 5.10 12.15
CA ASN A 93 -25.46 4.29 11.62
C ASN A 93 -26.01 3.33 12.67
N TYR A 94 -25.12 2.67 13.45
CA TYR A 94 -25.54 1.75 14.53
C TYR A 94 -26.24 2.48 15.68
N THR A 95 -25.89 3.75 15.94
CA THR A 95 -26.51 4.58 16.98
C THR A 95 -27.75 5.36 16.53
N LYS A 96 -28.28 5.08 15.33
CA LYS A 96 -29.42 5.82 14.72
C LYS A 96 -30.64 5.97 15.65
N TYR A 97 -30.91 4.96 16.45
CA TYR A 97 -32.04 4.94 17.40
C TYR A 97 -31.63 5.19 18.85
N LEU A 98 -30.32 5.35 19.14
CA LEU A 98 -29.79 5.72 20.46
C LEU A 98 -29.68 7.26 20.55
N LYS A 99 -30.58 7.92 21.29
CA LYS A 99 -30.80 9.38 21.16
C LYS A 99 -29.65 10.26 21.64
N ASN A 100 -28.88 9.83 22.64
CA ASN A 100 -27.92 10.72 23.33
C ASN A 100 -26.45 10.38 23.03
N ILE A 101 -26.16 9.31 22.30
CA ILE A 101 -24.80 8.89 21.99
C ILE A 101 -24.22 9.71 20.84
N LYS A 102 -23.08 10.33 21.08
CA LYS A 102 -22.34 11.14 20.10
C LYS A 102 -20.99 10.55 19.80
N THR A 103 -20.63 10.54 18.53
CA THR A 103 -19.35 10.04 18.04
C THR A 103 -18.61 11.13 17.29
N THR A 104 -17.34 11.35 17.64
CA THR A 104 -16.48 12.35 17.00
C THR A 104 -15.23 11.69 16.44
N ALA A 105 -14.90 12.05 15.18
CA ALA A 105 -13.68 11.64 14.50
C ALA A 105 -12.53 12.62 14.78
N VAL A 106 -11.33 12.10 15.09
CA VAL A 106 -10.11 12.84 15.42
C VAL A 106 -8.96 12.35 14.57
N TYR A 107 -8.60 13.07 13.48
CA TYR A 107 -7.64 12.60 12.49
C TYR A 107 -6.79 13.73 11.89
N GLY A 108 -5.61 13.39 11.36
CA GLY A 108 -4.71 14.33 10.72
C GLY A 108 -5.22 14.84 9.36
N GLY A 109 -4.58 15.93 8.84
CA GLY A 109 -4.88 16.45 7.50
C GLY A 109 -6.15 17.30 7.38
N SER A 110 -6.80 17.66 8.51
CA SER A 110 -7.94 18.58 8.56
C SER A 110 -7.74 19.64 9.64
N SER A 111 -8.59 20.68 9.64
CA SER A 111 -8.54 21.76 10.62
C SER A 111 -8.67 21.21 12.05
N ILE A 112 -7.66 21.45 12.87
CA ILE A 112 -7.67 21.04 14.28
C ILE A 112 -8.71 21.84 15.08
N MET A 113 -8.92 23.12 14.74
CA MET A 113 -9.89 23.98 15.43
C MET A 113 -11.32 23.49 15.25
N ASP A 114 -11.67 22.98 14.07
CA ASP A 114 -13.00 22.44 13.81
C ASP A 114 -13.23 21.14 14.58
N GLN A 115 -12.20 20.30 14.71
CA GLN A 115 -12.28 19.09 15.53
C GLN A 115 -12.38 19.44 17.02
N ILE A 116 -11.62 20.43 17.53
CA ILE A 116 -11.78 20.92 18.91
C ILE A 116 -13.19 21.48 19.13
N ARG A 117 -13.77 22.16 18.13
CA ARG A 117 -15.12 22.66 18.22
C ARG A 117 -16.13 21.50 18.33
N SER A 118 -15.96 20.43 17.57
CA SER A 118 -16.85 19.25 17.63
C SER A 118 -16.75 18.50 18.96
N LEU A 119 -15.61 18.58 19.67
CA LEU A 119 -15.48 17.99 21.02
C LEU A 119 -16.29 18.74 22.10
N ARG A 120 -16.72 19.99 21.83
CA ARG A 120 -17.63 20.75 22.75
C ARG A 120 -19.01 20.09 22.90
N ASP A 121 -19.38 19.24 21.94
CA ASP A 121 -20.63 18.46 22.01
C ASP A 121 -20.55 17.33 23.03
N LYS A 122 -19.40 17.17 23.69
CA LYS A 122 -19.10 16.15 24.72
C LYS A 122 -19.45 14.72 24.24
N PRO A 123 -18.76 14.21 23.22
CA PRO A 123 -19.02 12.88 22.69
C PRO A 123 -18.59 11.80 23.68
N GLN A 124 -19.34 10.71 23.75
CA GLN A 124 -18.99 9.50 24.49
C GLN A 124 -18.00 8.62 23.72
N ILE A 125 -17.94 8.77 22.40
CA ILE A 125 -17.13 7.94 21.53
C ILE A 125 -16.16 8.82 20.75
N ILE A 126 -14.88 8.48 20.83
CA ILE A 126 -13.81 9.06 19.99
C ILE A 126 -13.27 7.97 19.08
N VAL A 127 -13.24 8.26 17.77
CA VAL A 127 -12.52 7.45 16.80
C VAL A 127 -11.35 8.28 16.30
N GLY A 128 -10.12 7.78 16.44
CA GLY A 128 -8.96 8.61 16.16
C GLY A 128 -7.78 7.92 15.48
N THR A 129 -6.95 8.73 14.78
CA THR A 129 -5.61 8.32 14.36
C THR A 129 -4.60 8.73 15.42
N PRO A 130 -3.60 7.88 15.77
CA PRO A 130 -2.73 8.08 16.93
C PRO A 130 -2.11 9.47 17.01
N GLY A 131 -1.40 9.94 16.00
CA GLY A 131 -0.71 11.23 16.03
C GLY A 131 -1.62 12.44 16.27
N ARG A 132 -2.89 12.46 15.77
CA ARG A 132 -3.83 13.56 16.06
C ARG A 132 -4.43 13.44 17.46
N VAL A 133 -4.64 12.23 17.96
CA VAL A 133 -5.09 12.01 19.34
C VAL A 133 -4.05 12.56 20.31
N ILE A 134 -2.78 12.28 20.11
CA ILE A 134 -1.67 12.84 20.92
C ILE A 134 -1.64 14.39 20.86
N ASP A 135 -1.74 14.97 19.67
CA ASP A 135 -1.78 16.43 19.52
C ASP A 135 -2.96 17.05 20.32
N MET A 136 -4.10 16.37 20.37
CA MET A 136 -5.26 16.84 21.16
C MET A 136 -5.12 16.59 22.66
N ILE A 137 -4.47 15.52 23.08
CA ILE A 137 -4.09 15.30 24.50
C ILE A 137 -3.16 16.42 24.97
N GLY A 138 -2.09 16.69 24.20
CA GLY A 138 -1.15 17.76 24.49
C GLY A 138 -1.79 19.15 24.60
N ARG A 139 -2.89 19.39 23.87
CA ARG A 139 -3.71 20.61 23.95
C ARG A 139 -4.77 20.57 25.05
N LYS A 140 -4.86 19.50 25.84
CA LYS A 140 -5.89 19.27 26.85
C LYS A 140 -7.33 19.37 26.29
N ALA A 141 -7.50 18.99 25.01
CA ALA A 141 -8.78 18.97 24.35
C ALA A 141 -9.53 17.64 24.50
N LEU A 142 -8.84 16.57 24.87
CA LEU A 142 -9.35 15.25 25.18
C LEU A 142 -9.06 14.92 26.65
N ASP A 143 -10.05 14.36 27.32
CA ASP A 143 -9.98 13.83 28.69
C ASP A 143 -10.42 12.36 28.64
N PHE A 144 -9.48 11.46 28.91
CA PHE A 144 -9.70 10.01 28.87
C PHE A 144 -9.88 9.39 30.27
N SER A 145 -10.06 10.20 31.30
CA SER A 145 -10.18 9.73 32.70
C SER A 145 -11.33 8.74 32.96
N GLU A 146 -12.38 8.77 32.10
CA GLU A 146 -13.58 7.94 32.23
C GLU A 146 -13.69 6.90 31.09
N VAL A 147 -12.59 6.67 30.34
CA VAL A 147 -12.57 5.67 29.27
C VAL A 147 -12.67 4.27 29.87
N GLN A 148 -13.67 3.52 29.45
CA GLN A 148 -13.90 2.14 29.87
C GLN A 148 -13.43 1.14 28.82
N TRP A 149 -13.47 1.50 27.54
CA TRP A 149 -13.07 0.64 26.43
C TRP A 149 -12.10 1.33 25.50
N VAL A 150 -11.00 0.64 25.17
CA VAL A 150 -10.08 1.04 24.12
C VAL A 150 -10.06 -0.03 23.06
N VAL A 151 -10.29 0.35 21.81
CA VAL A 151 -10.20 -0.54 20.65
C VAL A 151 -9.01 -0.13 19.79
N LEU A 152 -8.13 -1.08 19.48
CA LEU A 152 -7.04 -0.92 18.52
C LEU A 152 -7.43 -1.68 17.24
N ASP A 153 -7.97 -0.98 16.23
CA ASP A 153 -8.37 -1.62 14.97
C ASP A 153 -7.25 -1.49 13.92
N GLU A 154 -7.00 -2.57 13.18
CA GLU A 154 -5.85 -2.74 12.30
C GLU A 154 -4.52 -2.46 13.05
N ALA A 155 -4.33 -3.08 14.22
CA ALA A 155 -3.18 -2.84 15.09
C ALA A 155 -1.84 -3.17 14.39
N ASP A 156 -1.77 -4.22 13.57
CA ASP A 156 -0.63 -4.57 12.74
C ASP A 156 -0.25 -3.42 11.78
N GLU A 157 -1.22 -2.78 11.18
CA GLU A 157 -1.00 -1.65 10.29
C GLU A 157 -0.52 -0.40 11.05
N MET A 158 -1.10 -0.09 12.23
CA MET A 158 -0.62 1.03 13.06
C MET A 158 0.86 0.85 13.42
N LEU A 159 1.25 -0.35 13.82
CA LEU A 159 2.63 -0.66 14.19
C LEU A 159 3.58 -0.61 12.98
N SER A 160 3.16 -1.12 11.81
CA SER A 160 3.94 -1.05 10.58
C SER A 160 4.16 0.39 10.09
N MET A 161 3.27 1.32 10.47
CA MET A 161 3.39 2.75 10.20
C MET A 161 4.24 3.52 11.23
N GLY A 162 4.75 2.85 12.25
CA GLY A 162 5.61 3.44 13.27
C GLY A 162 4.86 4.14 14.41
N PHE A 163 3.56 3.94 14.56
CA PHE A 163 2.76 4.54 15.65
C PHE A 163 2.92 3.85 17.00
N LYS A 164 3.97 3.05 17.18
CA LYS A 164 4.17 2.32 18.42
C LYS A 164 4.24 3.24 19.63
N ASP A 165 5.15 4.23 19.62
CA ASP A 165 5.35 5.16 20.74
C ASP A 165 4.10 6.03 20.98
N ASP A 166 3.38 6.36 19.89
CA ASP A 166 2.11 7.07 19.96
C ASP A 166 1.05 6.24 20.68
N LEU A 167 0.93 4.95 20.35
CA LEU A 167 -0.01 4.05 21.01
C LEU A 167 0.32 3.87 22.49
N GLU A 168 1.59 3.68 22.84
CA GLU A 168 2.06 3.56 24.21
C GLU A 168 1.70 4.82 25.02
N THR A 169 1.92 6.01 24.46
CA THR A 169 1.57 7.28 25.09
C THR A 169 0.06 7.41 25.30
N ILE A 170 -0.76 7.10 24.30
CA ILE A 170 -2.22 7.20 24.42
C ILE A 170 -2.76 6.23 25.48
N LEU A 171 -2.27 4.98 25.46
CA LEU A 171 -2.70 3.96 26.42
C LEU A 171 -2.34 4.32 27.87
N SER A 172 -1.23 5.02 28.10
CA SER A 172 -0.85 5.49 29.44
C SER A 172 -1.72 6.64 29.96
N GLU A 173 -2.46 7.35 29.10
CA GLU A 173 -3.41 8.41 29.47
C GLU A 173 -4.83 7.88 29.76
N THR A 174 -5.04 6.57 29.61
CA THR A 174 -6.34 5.92 29.89
C THR A 174 -6.28 5.12 31.21
N PRO A 175 -7.42 4.96 31.93
CA PRO A 175 -7.44 4.26 33.23
C PRO A 175 -6.92 2.81 33.12
N ASP A 176 -6.26 2.33 34.17
CA ASP A 176 -5.81 0.93 34.26
C ASP A 176 -6.96 -0.08 34.31
N THR A 177 -8.15 0.38 34.71
CA THR A 177 -9.38 -0.44 34.78
C THR A 177 -10.09 -0.64 33.46
N LYS A 178 -9.63 0.05 32.39
CA LYS A 178 -10.21 -0.11 31.05
C LYS A 178 -10.07 -1.54 30.52
N GLN A 179 -10.98 -1.93 29.65
CA GLN A 179 -10.80 -3.10 28.80
C GLN A 179 -10.14 -2.68 27.45
N THR A 180 -9.19 -3.46 26.99
CA THR A 180 -8.50 -3.20 25.71
C THR A 180 -8.79 -4.32 24.71
N PHE A 181 -9.33 -3.94 23.55
CA PHE A 181 -9.68 -4.87 22.47
C PHE A 181 -8.78 -4.62 21.27
N LEU A 182 -7.93 -5.60 20.96
CA LEU A 182 -6.99 -5.54 19.85
C LEU A 182 -7.55 -6.36 18.67
N PHE A 183 -7.85 -5.67 17.58
CA PHE A 183 -8.27 -6.25 16.31
C PHE A 183 -7.14 -6.13 15.30
N SER A 184 -6.75 -7.25 14.68
CA SER A 184 -5.65 -7.33 13.73
C SER A 184 -5.91 -8.39 12.68
N ALA A 185 -5.33 -8.24 11.49
CA ALA A 185 -5.32 -9.30 10.49
C ALA A 185 -4.20 -10.31 10.76
N THR A 186 -3.10 -9.86 11.38
CA THR A 186 -1.92 -10.67 11.64
C THR A 186 -1.47 -10.58 13.10
N MET A 187 -0.69 -11.57 13.54
CA MET A 187 -0.07 -11.60 14.88
C MET A 187 1.44 -11.58 14.74
N ASN A 188 1.97 -10.48 14.17
CA ASN A 188 3.41 -10.30 14.06
C ASN A 188 4.06 -10.00 15.43
N LYS A 189 5.40 -10.00 15.48
CA LYS A 189 6.16 -9.81 16.73
C LYS A 189 5.85 -8.49 17.44
N GLU A 190 5.53 -7.44 16.70
CA GLU A 190 5.22 -6.14 17.27
C GLU A 190 3.82 -6.11 17.89
N VAL A 191 2.82 -6.69 17.22
CA VAL A 191 1.47 -6.88 17.76
C VAL A 191 1.53 -7.74 19.04
N GLU A 192 2.31 -8.84 19.01
CA GLU A 192 2.51 -9.69 20.18
C GLU A 192 3.15 -8.91 21.35
N ARG A 193 4.11 -8.03 21.08
CA ARG A 193 4.74 -7.19 22.10
C ARG A 193 3.75 -6.20 22.73
N ILE A 194 2.97 -5.48 21.89
CA ILE A 194 1.93 -4.55 22.40
C ILE A 194 0.91 -5.32 23.23
N SER A 195 0.46 -6.49 22.75
CA SER A 195 -0.51 -7.29 23.51
C SER A 195 0.02 -7.73 24.85
N LYS A 196 1.30 -8.12 24.96
CA LYS A 196 1.92 -8.50 26.25
C LYS A 196 2.10 -7.35 27.22
N ASN A 197 2.34 -6.14 26.71
CA ASN A 197 2.65 -4.98 27.56
C ASN A 197 1.39 -4.25 28.04
N TYR A 198 0.32 -4.25 27.24
CA TYR A 198 -0.85 -3.38 27.46
C TYR A 198 -2.18 -4.10 27.61
N LEU A 199 -2.24 -5.42 27.39
CA LEU A 199 -3.43 -6.22 27.63
C LEU A 199 -3.24 -7.11 28.85
N THR A 200 -4.28 -7.20 29.69
CA THR A 200 -4.29 -8.01 30.91
C THR A 200 -5.09 -9.28 30.68
N ASN A 201 -4.43 -10.43 30.73
CA ASN A 201 -5.05 -11.76 30.54
C ASN A 201 -6.02 -11.83 29.34
N PRO A 202 -5.59 -11.45 28.12
CA PRO A 202 -6.49 -11.31 27.00
C PRO A 202 -7.05 -12.65 26.55
N HIS A 203 -8.36 -12.69 26.29
CA HIS A 203 -8.98 -13.78 25.54
C HIS A 203 -8.58 -13.70 24.07
N ARG A 204 -8.33 -14.85 23.42
CA ARG A 204 -7.98 -14.89 22.01
C ARG A 204 -9.08 -15.50 21.17
N ILE A 205 -9.54 -14.75 20.18
CA ILE A 205 -10.44 -15.20 19.14
C ILE A 205 -9.67 -15.15 17.81
N SER A 206 -9.72 -16.23 17.04
CA SER A 206 -9.10 -16.30 15.73
C SER A 206 -10.09 -16.90 14.74
N VAL A 207 -10.48 -16.10 13.76
CA VAL A 207 -11.44 -16.50 12.73
C VAL A 207 -10.73 -16.62 11.38
N GLY A 208 -10.78 -17.80 10.83
CA GLY A 208 -10.00 -18.18 9.66
C GLY A 208 -8.58 -18.62 10.04
N SER A 209 -7.85 -19.24 9.13
CA SER A 209 -6.41 -19.44 9.31
C SER A 209 -5.75 -18.07 9.24
N ILE A 210 -4.79 -17.78 10.12
CA ILE A 210 -4.08 -16.49 10.29
C ILE A 210 -3.46 -15.96 8.98
N ASN A 211 -3.47 -16.76 7.93
CA ASN A 211 -3.08 -16.44 6.56
C ASN A 211 -4.06 -17.06 5.54
N ALA A 212 -5.37 -17.21 5.90
CA ALA A 212 -6.33 -17.75 4.96
C ALA A 212 -6.47 -16.81 3.77
N VAL A 213 -5.77 -17.14 2.74
CA VAL A 213 -6.02 -16.63 1.41
C VAL A 213 -7.50 -16.88 1.09
N LYS A 214 -8.21 -15.81 0.79
CA LYS A 214 -9.59 -15.93 0.33
C LYS A 214 -9.59 -16.85 -0.88
N LYS A 215 -10.30 -17.98 -0.80
CA LYS A 215 -10.38 -18.99 -1.88
C LYS A 215 -10.90 -18.43 -3.20
N ASN A 216 -11.55 -17.29 -3.17
CA ASN A 216 -12.11 -16.60 -4.32
C ASN A 216 -11.17 -15.56 -4.96
N ILE A 217 -9.88 -15.52 -4.57
CA ILE A 217 -8.87 -14.68 -5.24
C ILE A 217 -7.93 -15.57 -6.02
N LYS A 218 -7.88 -15.37 -7.34
CA LYS A 218 -6.90 -16.00 -8.21
C LYS A 218 -5.62 -15.18 -8.24
N HIS A 219 -4.49 -15.80 -7.90
CA HIS A 219 -3.20 -15.12 -7.89
C HIS A 219 -2.37 -15.54 -9.08
N GLU A 220 -1.90 -14.55 -9.85
CA GLU A 220 -1.12 -14.74 -11.06
C GLU A 220 0.15 -13.90 -11.03
N TYR A 221 1.23 -14.38 -11.66
CA TYR A 221 2.42 -13.58 -11.86
C TYR A 221 2.96 -13.67 -13.28
N TYR A 222 3.63 -12.61 -13.71
CA TYR A 222 4.21 -12.43 -15.03
C TYR A 222 5.68 -12.04 -14.91
N VAL A 223 6.59 -12.81 -15.48
CA VAL A 223 8.03 -12.51 -15.45
C VAL A 223 8.37 -11.55 -16.58
N VAL A 224 8.84 -10.35 -16.22
CA VAL A 224 8.98 -9.23 -17.16
C VAL A 224 10.25 -8.42 -16.87
N GLY A 225 10.98 -8.04 -17.94
CA GLY A 225 12.12 -7.13 -17.84
C GLY A 225 11.70 -5.71 -17.42
N TYR A 226 12.59 -5.02 -16.71
CA TYR A 226 12.32 -3.68 -16.18
C TYR A 226 11.74 -2.71 -17.23
N ARG A 227 12.34 -2.67 -18.44
CA ARG A 227 11.93 -1.76 -19.51
C ARG A 227 10.56 -2.08 -20.10
N GLN A 228 10.08 -3.31 -19.94
CA GLN A 228 8.83 -3.83 -20.51
C GLN A 228 7.66 -3.76 -19.53
N LYS A 229 7.90 -3.40 -18.25
CA LYS A 229 6.86 -3.44 -17.20
C LYS A 229 5.63 -2.59 -17.53
N LYS A 230 5.82 -1.34 -17.99
CA LYS A 230 4.71 -0.44 -18.33
C LYS A 230 3.90 -0.99 -19.53
N GLU A 231 4.60 -1.49 -20.55
CA GLU A 231 3.94 -2.10 -21.72
C GLU A 231 3.22 -3.40 -21.34
N THR A 232 3.81 -4.23 -20.48
CA THR A 232 3.15 -5.43 -19.96
C THR A 232 1.89 -5.07 -19.16
N LEU A 233 1.99 -4.03 -18.29
CA LEU A 233 0.82 -3.53 -17.58
C LEU A 233 -0.30 -3.14 -18.53
N LYS A 234 0.02 -2.37 -19.58
CA LYS A 234 -0.96 -1.99 -20.61
C LYS A 234 -1.62 -3.22 -21.24
N ARG A 235 -0.84 -4.24 -21.64
CA ARG A 235 -1.35 -5.48 -22.21
C ARG A 235 -2.28 -6.23 -21.26
N LEU A 236 -1.96 -6.26 -19.96
CA LEU A 236 -2.83 -6.88 -18.95
C LEU A 236 -4.13 -6.12 -18.76
N ILE A 237 -4.08 -4.79 -18.81
CA ILE A 237 -5.28 -3.95 -18.75
C ILE A 237 -6.15 -4.21 -19.99
N ASP A 238 -5.57 -4.19 -21.18
CA ASP A 238 -6.30 -4.40 -22.43
C ASP A 238 -6.85 -5.83 -22.57
N ALA A 239 -6.19 -6.82 -21.95
CA ALA A 239 -6.67 -8.21 -21.94
C ALA A 239 -7.82 -8.45 -20.93
N ASN A 240 -8.12 -7.49 -20.06
CA ASN A 240 -9.18 -7.57 -19.07
C ASN A 240 -10.14 -6.38 -19.22
N PRO A 241 -11.01 -6.37 -20.27
CA PRO A 241 -12.01 -5.33 -20.44
C PRO A 241 -12.92 -5.29 -19.21
N ASN A 242 -13.43 -4.11 -18.87
CA ASN A 242 -14.31 -3.89 -17.72
C ASN A 242 -13.64 -4.10 -16.34
N GLN A 243 -12.29 -4.02 -16.27
CA GLN A 243 -11.62 -4.08 -14.97
C GLN A 243 -11.85 -2.80 -14.16
N TYR A 244 -12.07 -2.98 -12.84
CA TYR A 244 -12.04 -1.94 -11.84
C TYR A 244 -10.94 -2.29 -10.87
N SER A 245 -9.82 -1.54 -10.86
CA SER A 245 -8.56 -2.05 -10.30
C SER A 245 -7.76 -1.04 -9.49
N ILE A 246 -6.95 -1.57 -8.56
CA ILE A 246 -5.86 -0.84 -7.90
C ILE A 246 -4.52 -1.41 -8.36
N ILE A 247 -3.60 -0.52 -8.76
CA ILE A 247 -2.23 -0.84 -9.13
C ILE A 247 -1.30 -0.35 -8.02
N PHE A 248 -0.61 -1.27 -7.36
CA PHE A 248 0.31 -0.96 -6.28
C PHE A 248 1.73 -0.73 -6.79
N CYS A 249 2.26 0.46 -6.53
CA CYS A 249 3.62 0.88 -6.79
C CYS A 249 4.41 1.06 -5.50
N ARG A 250 5.74 0.97 -5.58
CA ARG A 250 6.62 1.05 -4.42
C ARG A 250 6.85 2.47 -3.92
N THR A 251 6.99 3.43 -4.83
CA THR A 251 7.34 4.82 -4.53
C THR A 251 6.33 5.79 -5.10
N ARG A 252 6.27 7.02 -4.53
CA ARG A 252 5.42 8.11 -5.02
C ARG A 252 5.73 8.46 -6.48
N MET A 253 7.02 8.53 -6.85
CA MET A 253 7.45 8.78 -8.23
C MET A 253 6.98 7.67 -9.17
N GLU A 254 7.18 6.40 -8.83
CA GLU A 254 6.71 5.27 -9.64
C GLU A 254 5.18 5.30 -9.80
N THR A 255 4.44 5.66 -8.72
CA THR A 255 2.98 5.81 -8.77
C THR A 255 2.56 6.88 -9.77
N GLN A 256 3.16 8.06 -9.71
CA GLN A 256 2.86 9.15 -10.64
C GLN A 256 3.23 8.78 -12.08
N GLU A 257 4.43 8.22 -12.30
CA GLU A 257 4.88 7.81 -13.63
C GLU A 257 4.00 6.73 -14.28
N VAL A 258 3.47 5.79 -13.50
CA VAL A 258 2.57 4.75 -13.99
C VAL A 258 1.19 5.33 -14.30
N ALA A 259 0.67 6.20 -13.45
CA ALA A 259 -0.60 6.89 -13.68
C ALA A 259 -0.53 7.78 -14.92
N ASP A 260 0.53 8.59 -15.06
CA ASP A 260 0.73 9.46 -16.24
C ASP A 260 0.83 8.63 -17.53
N PHE A 261 1.56 7.49 -17.49
CA PHE A 261 1.64 6.58 -18.62
C PHE A 261 0.26 6.03 -19.02
N LEU A 262 -0.56 5.65 -18.06
CA LEU A 262 -1.91 5.14 -18.33
C LEU A 262 -2.81 6.24 -18.90
N MET A 263 -2.83 7.43 -18.31
CA MET A 263 -3.60 8.57 -18.80
C MET A 263 -3.20 8.98 -20.23
N GLN A 264 -1.89 9.00 -20.54
CA GLN A 264 -1.37 9.29 -21.88
C GLN A 264 -1.80 8.22 -22.92
N ASN A 265 -2.09 7.00 -22.49
CA ASN A 265 -2.62 5.92 -23.32
C ASN A 265 -4.15 5.83 -23.31
N GLY A 266 -4.85 6.87 -22.80
CA GLY A 266 -6.31 6.97 -22.87
C GLY A 266 -7.08 6.23 -21.77
N TYR A 267 -6.41 5.72 -20.73
CA TYR A 267 -7.11 5.07 -19.62
C TYR A 267 -7.63 6.07 -18.59
N ALA A 268 -8.81 5.82 -18.06
CA ALA A 268 -9.39 6.53 -16.94
C ALA A 268 -8.66 6.14 -15.65
N ALA A 269 -7.47 6.72 -15.42
CA ALA A 269 -6.60 6.43 -14.29
C ALA A 269 -6.27 7.70 -13.50
N ASP A 270 -5.93 7.55 -12.21
CA ASP A 270 -5.42 8.64 -11.38
C ASP A 270 -4.44 8.10 -10.32
N ALA A 271 -3.55 8.96 -9.81
CA ALA A 271 -2.53 8.61 -8.84
C ALA A 271 -2.97 8.91 -7.41
N LEU A 272 -2.60 8.04 -6.45
CA LEU A 272 -2.84 8.25 -5.03
C LEU A 272 -1.55 8.00 -4.22
N HIS A 273 -0.91 9.06 -3.74
CA HIS A 273 0.35 8.98 -2.98
C HIS A 273 0.50 10.12 -1.97
N GLY A 274 1.53 10.05 -1.14
CA GLY A 274 1.73 10.97 -0.02
C GLY A 274 2.07 12.42 -0.37
N ASP A 275 2.41 12.75 -1.62
CA ASP A 275 2.68 14.14 -2.03
C ASP A 275 1.40 14.91 -2.41
N LEU A 276 0.28 14.20 -2.56
CA LEU A 276 -1.02 14.83 -2.79
C LEU A 276 -1.50 15.52 -1.51
N SER A 277 -2.02 16.73 -1.65
CA SER A 277 -2.77 17.38 -0.57
C SER A 277 -4.03 16.57 -0.24
N GLN A 278 -4.56 16.77 0.96
CA GLN A 278 -5.74 16.02 1.38
C GLN A 278 -6.96 16.26 0.47
N ALA A 279 -7.16 17.50 0.01
CA ALA A 279 -8.23 17.83 -0.93
C ALA A 279 -8.09 17.10 -2.28
N GLN A 280 -6.85 16.95 -2.77
CA GLN A 280 -6.59 16.17 -3.98
C GLN A 280 -6.88 14.68 -3.75
N ARG A 281 -6.43 14.11 -2.62
CA ARG A 281 -6.74 12.70 -2.26
C ARG A 281 -8.25 12.46 -2.19
N ASP A 282 -8.99 13.34 -1.50
CA ASP A 282 -10.45 13.25 -1.39
C ASP A 282 -11.12 13.31 -2.78
N THR A 283 -10.60 14.15 -3.69
CA THR A 283 -11.09 14.29 -5.07
C THR A 283 -10.84 13.02 -5.88
N VAL A 284 -9.62 12.47 -5.84
CA VAL A 284 -9.26 11.21 -6.53
C VAL A 284 -10.13 10.07 -6.02
N MET A 285 -10.27 9.94 -4.71
CA MET A 285 -11.09 8.89 -4.10
C MET A 285 -12.58 9.02 -4.43
N LYS A 286 -13.10 10.25 -4.52
CA LYS A 286 -14.47 10.50 -4.97
C LYS A 286 -14.67 10.06 -6.42
N LYS A 287 -13.76 10.44 -7.34
CA LYS A 287 -13.81 10.01 -8.74
C LYS A 287 -13.80 8.48 -8.84
N PHE A 288 -12.91 7.82 -8.07
CA PHE A 288 -12.78 6.37 -8.08
C PHE A 288 -14.05 5.68 -7.57
N ARG A 289 -14.61 6.08 -6.43
CA ARG A 289 -15.87 5.50 -5.90
C ARG A 289 -17.07 5.70 -6.83
N LEU A 290 -17.10 6.81 -7.57
CA LEU A 290 -18.13 7.10 -8.57
C LEU A 290 -17.89 6.40 -9.92
N LYS A 291 -16.82 5.60 -10.03
CA LYS A 291 -16.38 4.94 -11.26
C LYS A 291 -16.13 5.91 -12.44
N ASN A 292 -15.77 7.16 -12.13
CA ASN A 292 -15.30 8.12 -13.13
C ASN A 292 -13.85 7.84 -13.56
N ILE A 293 -13.13 7.05 -12.77
CA ILE A 293 -11.85 6.42 -13.10
C ILE A 293 -11.94 4.94 -12.75
N ASP A 294 -11.41 4.09 -13.61
CA ASP A 294 -11.45 2.64 -13.46
C ASP A 294 -10.17 2.09 -12.83
N ILE A 295 -9.10 2.86 -12.86
CA ILE A 295 -7.77 2.45 -12.43
C ILE A 295 -7.23 3.46 -11.41
N LEU A 296 -6.97 2.98 -10.19
CA LEU A 296 -6.28 3.75 -9.16
C LEU A 296 -4.83 3.26 -9.04
N VAL A 297 -3.85 4.12 -9.27
CA VAL A 297 -2.44 3.80 -9.05
C VAL A 297 -2.01 4.33 -7.70
N ALA A 298 -1.55 3.48 -6.78
CA ALA A 298 -1.35 3.88 -5.40
C ALA A 298 -0.08 3.29 -4.76
N THR A 299 0.47 4.01 -3.76
CA THR A 299 1.42 3.43 -2.80
C THR A 299 0.68 2.68 -1.69
N ASP A 300 1.35 1.74 -1.00
CA ASP A 300 0.77 1.01 0.12
C ASP A 300 0.17 1.95 1.17
N VAL A 301 0.94 2.94 1.61
CA VAL A 301 0.51 3.89 2.66
C VAL A 301 -0.74 4.66 2.25
N ALA A 302 -0.81 5.07 0.98
CA ALA A 302 -1.96 5.85 0.50
C ALA A 302 -3.21 5.00 0.26
N ALA A 303 -3.03 3.71 -0.05
CA ALA A 303 -4.13 2.77 -0.28
C ALA A 303 -4.64 2.07 0.99
N ARG A 304 -3.97 2.27 2.13
CA ARG A 304 -4.43 1.74 3.42
C ARG A 304 -5.74 2.40 3.84
N GLY A 305 -6.62 1.60 4.44
CA GLY A 305 -7.93 2.07 4.89
C GLY A 305 -8.89 2.45 3.76
N LEU A 306 -8.54 2.20 2.49
CA LEU A 306 -9.46 2.40 1.39
C LEU A 306 -10.59 1.38 1.47
N ASP A 307 -11.79 1.89 1.72
CA ASP A 307 -13.02 1.14 1.58
C ASP A 307 -13.56 1.38 0.17
N VAL A 308 -13.19 0.47 -0.72
CA VAL A 308 -13.69 0.43 -2.09
C VAL A 308 -14.18 -0.98 -2.35
N ASP A 309 -15.47 -1.08 -2.57
CA ASP A 309 -16.11 -2.33 -2.90
C ASP A 309 -15.98 -2.65 -4.39
N SER A 310 -16.12 -3.92 -4.69
CA SER A 310 -16.25 -4.41 -6.07
C SER A 310 -15.01 -4.26 -6.96
N LEU A 311 -13.79 -4.15 -6.37
CA LEU A 311 -12.58 -4.25 -7.18
C LEU A 311 -12.48 -5.64 -7.80
N THR A 312 -12.35 -5.66 -9.13
CA THR A 312 -12.17 -6.91 -9.88
C THR A 312 -10.72 -7.37 -9.87
N HIS A 313 -9.79 -6.41 -9.93
CA HIS A 313 -8.37 -6.71 -10.05
C HIS A 313 -7.51 -5.92 -9.06
N VAL A 314 -6.44 -6.56 -8.60
CA VAL A 314 -5.31 -5.93 -7.91
C VAL A 314 -4.05 -6.22 -8.69
N VAL A 315 -3.26 -5.19 -9.00
CA VAL A 315 -2.00 -5.35 -9.71
C VAL A 315 -0.83 -4.93 -8.82
N HIS A 316 0.08 -5.84 -8.56
CA HIS A 316 1.36 -5.53 -7.92
C HIS A 316 2.36 -5.13 -9.03
N PHE A 317 2.37 -3.85 -9.40
CA PHE A 317 3.38 -3.34 -10.33
C PHE A 317 4.77 -3.50 -9.76
N SER A 318 4.92 -3.35 -8.45
CA SER A 318 6.13 -3.68 -7.70
C SER A 318 5.77 -4.58 -6.51
N LEU A 319 6.52 -5.70 -6.33
CA LEU A 319 6.33 -6.59 -5.19
C LEU A 319 6.61 -5.85 -3.87
N PRO A 320 5.79 -6.06 -2.84
CA PRO A 320 6.06 -5.55 -1.50
C PRO A 320 7.29 -6.25 -0.90
N ASP A 321 7.95 -5.64 0.07
CA ASP A 321 9.09 -6.27 0.77
C ASP A 321 8.62 -7.29 1.81
N ASP A 322 7.46 -7.03 2.40
CA ASP A 322 6.81 -7.87 3.40
C ASP A 322 5.73 -8.75 2.74
N PRO A 323 5.77 -10.09 2.93
CA PRO A 323 4.74 -11.00 2.47
C PRO A 323 3.31 -10.70 2.97
N GLU A 324 3.16 -10.16 4.19
CA GLU A 324 1.87 -9.78 4.74
C GLU A 324 1.22 -8.65 3.93
N VAL A 325 2.03 -7.68 3.49
CA VAL A 325 1.57 -6.59 2.63
C VAL A 325 1.03 -7.11 1.28
N PHE A 326 1.60 -8.21 0.75
CA PHE A 326 1.06 -8.86 -0.46
C PHE A 326 -0.38 -9.36 -0.22
N VAL A 327 -0.63 -9.98 0.94
CA VAL A 327 -1.97 -10.45 1.33
C VAL A 327 -2.94 -9.28 1.47
N HIS A 328 -2.53 -8.21 2.17
CA HIS A 328 -3.35 -7.02 2.39
C HIS A 328 -3.71 -6.29 1.10
N ARG A 329 -2.77 -6.20 0.14
CA ARG A 329 -3.04 -5.64 -1.19
C ARG A 329 -4.04 -6.52 -1.94
N SER A 330 -3.77 -7.82 -2.02
CA SER A 330 -4.64 -8.78 -2.71
C SER A 330 -6.05 -8.82 -2.12
N GLY A 331 -6.17 -8.66 -0.80
CA GLY A 331 -7.46 -8.59 -0.09
C GLY A 331 -8.32 -7.35 -0.42
N ARG A 332 -7.85 -6.42 -1.27
CA ARG A 332 -8.68 -5.33 -1.80
C ARG A 332 -9.65 -5.81 -2.88
N THR A 333 -9.42 -6.96 -3.51
CA THR A 333 -10.40 -7.67 -4.36
C THR A 333 -10.98 -8.88 -3.63
N GLY A 334 -11.89 -9.59 -4.24
CA GLY A 334 -12.52 -10.77 -3.66
C GLY A 334 -13.35 -10.48 -2.39
N ARG A 335 -14.00 -9.31 -2.30
CA ARG A 335 -14.86 -8.93 -1.18
C ARG A 335 -16.30 -9.37 -1.39
N ALA A 336 -17.05 -9.55 -0.31
CA ALA A 336 -18.47 -9.92 -0.31
C ALA A 336 -18.78 -11.16 -1.16
N GLY A 337 -17.89 -12.16 -1.17
CA GLY A 337 -18.10 -13.42 -1.90
C GLY A 337 -17.88 -13.35 -3.42
N LYS A 338 -17.51 -12.17 -3.96
CA LYS A 338 -17.18 -12.02 -5.40
C LYS A 338 -15.78 -12.56 -5.69
N ASP A 339 -15.58 -13.05 -6.92
CA ASP A 339 -14.26 -13.46 -7.38
C ASP A 339 -13.35 -12.26 -7.64
N GLY A 340 -12.05 -12.45 -7.44
CA GLY A 340 -11.03 -11.43 -7.65
C GLY A 340 -9.77 -11.98 -8.31
N ILE A 341 -9.05 -11.12 -9.02
CA ILE A 341 -7.76 -11.46 -9.63
C ILE A 341 -6.66 -10.57 -9.05
N SER A 342 -5.57 -11.20 -8.57
CA SER A 342 -4.38 -10.54 -8.09
C SER A 342 -3.20 -10.86 -9.00
N MET A 343 -2.69 -9.86 -9.74
CA MET A 343 -1.63 -9.99 -10.73
C MET A 343 -0.33 -9.36 -10.24
N ALA A 344 0.81 -10.03 -10.41
CA ALA A 344 2.11 -9.50 -10.03
C ALA A 344 3.08 -9.42 -11.21
N LEU A 345 3.69 -8.25 -11.44
CA LEU A 345 4.75 -8.03 -12.41
C LEU A 345 6.11 -8.20 -11.77
N ILE A 346 6.79 -9.30 -12.08
CA ILE A 346 7.99 -9.76 -11.38
C ILE A 346 9.20 -9.67 -12.28
N LYS A 347 10.29 -9.05 -11.79
CA LYS A 347 11.56 -9.07 -12.48
C LYS A 347 12.27 -10.41 -12.25
N PRO A 348 13.10 -10.88 -13.19
CA PRO A 348 13.87 -12.12 -13.02
C PRO A 348 14.68 -12.18 -11.72
N GLU A 349 15.19 -11.03 -11.25
CA GLU A 349 15.97 -10.92 -10.01
C GLU A 349 15.11 -11.05 -8.73
N GLU A 350 13.79 -10.87 -8.84
CA GLU A 350 12.86 -10.92 -7.70
C GLU A 350 12.35 -12.33 -7.38
N SER A 351 12.93 -13.38 -8.02
CA SER A 351 12.54 -14.79 -7.82
C SER A 351 12.59 -15.24 -6.35
N ARG A 352 13.61 -14.78 -5.59
CA ARG A 352 13.73 -15.09 -4.16
C ARG A 352 12.58 -14.49 -3.35
N LYS A 353 12.19 -13.25 -3.67
CA LYS A 353 11.10 -12.55 -3.02
C LYS A 353 9.76 -13.23 -3.28
N LEU A 354 9.52 -13.66 -4.53
CA LEU A 354 8.34 -14.45 -4.87
C LEU A 354 8.30 -15.78 -4.09
N LYS A 355 9.43 -16.50 -4.02
CA LYS A 355 9.52 -17.74 -3.24
C LYS A 355 9.23 -17.50 -1.76
N GLN A 356 9.73 -16.41 -1.17
CA GLN A 356 9.45 -16.02 0.21
C GLN A 356 7.96 -15.76 0.40
N ILE A 357 7.32 -14.95 -0.46
CA ILE A 357 5.87 -14.69 -0.41
C ILE A 357 5.10 -16.00 -0.45
N LYS A 358 5.38 -16.90 -1.41
CA LYS A 358 4.71 -18.20 -1.52
C LYS A 358 4.87 -19.06 -0.25
N SER A 359 6.08 -19.09 0.33
CA SER A 359 6.38 -19.96 1.49
C SER A 359 5.73 -19.43 2.79
N GLU A 360 5.75 -18.13 3.02
CA GLU A 360 5.24 -17.54 4.26
C GLU A 360 3.71 -17.40 4.24
N THR A 361 3.14 -17.01 3.08
CA THR A 361 1.69 -16.82 2.95
C THR A 361 0.93 -18.10 2.59
N LYS A 362 1.63 -19.13 2.10
CA LYS A 362 1.05 -20.37 1.54
C LYS A 362 0.08 -20.14 0.38
N ILE A 363 0.23 -19.01 -0.31
CA ILE A 363 -0.57 -18.66 -1.49
C ILE A 363 -0.01 -19.40 -2.70
N GLU A 364 -0.88 -20.07 -3.44
CA GLU A 364 -0.55 -20.54 -4.78
C GLU A 364 -0.65 -19.36 -5.75
N ILE A 365 0.49 -18.98 -6.34
CA ILE A 365 0.56 -17.93 -7.34
C ILE A 365 1.00 -18.59 -8.65
N GLU A 366 0.12 -18.56 -9.65
CA GLU A 366 0.32 -19.22 -10.93
C GLU A 366 1.13 -18.35 -11.90
N GLU A 367 2.09 -18.96 -12.60
CA GLU A 367 2.79 -18.26 -13.68
C GLU A 367 1.92 -18.17 -14.92
N LYS A 368 1.78 -16.97 -15.48
CA LYS A 368 1.03 -16.72 -16.70
C LYS A 368 1.90 -16.11 -17.79
N LYS A 369 1.56 -16.40 -19.03
CA LYS A 369 2.18 -15.76 -20.19
C LYS A 369 1.60 -14.37 -20.39
N ILE A 370 2.46 -13.45 -20.82
CA ILE A 370 2.04 -12.09 -21.17
C ILE A 370 1.12 -12.19 -22.40
N PRO A 371 -0.08 -11.57 -22.38
CA PRO A 371 -1.03 -11.63 -23.51
C PRO A 371 -0.42 -11.12 -24.80
N THR A 372 -0.63 -11.88 -25.89
CA THR A 372 -0.27 -11.46 -27.25
C THR A 372 -1.28 -10.43 -27.76
N GLY A 373 -0.92 -9.70 -28.82
CA GLY A 373 -1.86 -8.78 -29.46
C GLY A 373 -3.16 -9.47 -29.91
N LYS A 374 -3.09 -10.73 -30.34
CA LYS A 374 -4.27 -11.54 -30.73
C LYS A 374 -5.15 -11.89 -29.53
N ASP A 375 -4.54 -12.25 -28.39
CA ASP A 375 -5.29 -12.56 -27.16
C ASP A 375 -6.05 -11.32 -26.68
N ILE A 376 -5.42 -10.14 -26.76
CA ILE A 376 -6.02 -8.87 -26.36
C ILE A 376 -7.23 -8.55 -27.24
N ILE A 377 -7.09 -8.61 -28.58
CA ILE A 377 -8.21 -8.34 -29.47
C ILE A 377 -9.37 -9.31 -29.22
N LYS A 378 -9.07 -10.60 -29.02
CA LYS A 378 -10.10 -11.60 -28.69
C LYS A 378 -10.82 -11.25 -27.39
N ALA A 379 -10.10 -10.84 -26.34
CA ALA A 379 -10.68 -10.46 -25.06
C ALA A 379 -11.56 -9.20 -25.18
N GLN A 380 -11.13 -8.21 -25.95
CA GLN A 380 -11.88 -6.97 -26.19
C GLN A 380 -13.17 -7.23 -26.98
N VAL A 381 -13.12 -8.06 -28.01
CA VAL A 381 -14.31 -8.49 -28.73
C VAL A 381 -15.29 -9.18 -27.78
N GLY A 382 -14.80 -10.09 -26.94
CA GLY A 382 -15.63 -10.75 -25.91
C GLY A 382 -16.29 -9.75 -24.96
N GLY A 383 -15.54 -8.76 -24.49
CA GLY A 383 -16.05 -7.72 -23.59
C GLY A 383 -17.13 -6.82 -24.24
N VAL A 384 -17.01 -6.53 -25.54
CA VAL A 384 -18.05 -5.80 -26.28
C VAL A 384 -19.34 -6.61 -26.33
N PHE A 385 -19.26 -7.90 -26.65
CA PHE A 385 -20.44 -8.76 -26.67
C PHE A 385 -21.05 -8.96 -25.30
N GLU A 386 -20.25 -9.10 -24.26
CA GLU A 386 -20.76 -9.20 -22.90
C GLU A 386 -21.60 -7.98 -22.53
N LYS A 387 -21.11 -6.76 -22.79
CA LYS A 387 -21.86 -5.52 -22.59
C LYS A 387 -23.15 -5.48 -23.41
N LEU A 388 -23.07 -5.79 -24.68
CA LEU A 388 -24.25 -5.81 -25.55
C LEU A 388 -25.34 -6.78 -25.08
N LEU A 389 -24.97 -7.87 -24.41
CA LEU A 389 -25.92 -8.88 -23.94
C LEU A 389 -26.45 -8.60 -22.52
N THR A 390 -25.76 -7.79 -21.74
CA THR A 390 -26.09 -7.55 -20.32
C THR A 390 -26.67 -6.16 -20.05
N GLU A 391 -26.30 -5.14 -20.83
CA GLU A 391 -26.76 -3.76 -20.67
C GLU A 391 -27.89 -3.48 -21.69
N HIS A 392 -29.15 -3.64 -21.25
CA HIS A 392 -30.36 -3.27 -22.01
C HIS A 392 -31.05 -2.07 -21.35
N GLU A 393 -30.32 -0.96 -21.12
CA GLU A 393 -31.01 0.29 -20.82
C GLU A 393 -31.18 1.08 -22.11
N ASP A 394 -32.45 1.29 -22.52
CA ASP A 394 -32.81 2.24 -23.57
C ASP A 394 -32.45 3.66 -23.08
N ILE A 395 -31.23 4.10 -23.38
CA ILE A 395 -30.69 5.39 -22.94
C ILE A 395 -31.42 6.55 -23.61
N PHE A 396 -31.95 6.33 -24.82
CA PHE A 396 -32.81 7.25 -25.57
C PHE A 396 -33.53 6.53 -26.71
N GLU A 397 -34.69 7.05 -27.08
CA GLU A 397 -35.42 6.58 -28.28
C GLU A 397 -34.67 7.06 -29.51
N PHE A 398 -34.21 6.12 -30.33
CA PHE A 398 -33.67 6.44 -31.65
C PHE A 398 -34.82 6.72 -32.62
N ASP A 399 -34.73 7.81 -33.35
CA ASP A 399 -35.57 8.04 -34.55
C ASP A 399 -35.04 7.13 -35.68
N ASP A 400 -35.81 6.13 -36.06
CA ASP A 400 -35.46 5.18 -37.10
C ASP A 400 -35.11 5.88 -38.44
N SER A 401 -35.58 7.10 -38.65
CA SER A 401 -35.25 7.90 -39.85
C SER A 401 -33.77 8.35 -39.90
N LEU A 402 -33.07 8.31 -38.75
CA LEU A 402 -31.64 8.63 -38.65
C LEU A 402 -30.73 7.45 -39.04
N ILE A 403 -31.31 6.22 -39.14
CA ILE A 403 -30.55 5.04 -39.52
C ILE A 403 -30.56 4.95 -41.05
N PRO A 404 -29.38 4.99 -41.71
CA PRO A 404 -29.33 4.83 -43.16
C PRO A 404 -29.83 3.45 -43.58
N ASP A 405 -30.26 3.31 -44.86
CA ASP A 405 -30.62 2.00 -45.39
C ASP A 405 -29.42 1.05 -45.38
N LEU A 406 -29.48 0.06 -44.49
CA LEU A 406 -28.47 -0.96 -44.31
C LEU A 406 -28.80 -2.30 -44.95
N SER A 407 -29.86 -2.33 -45.82
CA SER A 407 -30.36 -3.57 -46.47
C SER A 407 -29.31 -4.26 -47.36
N SER A 408 -28.28 -3.53 -47.81
CA SER A 408 -27.16 -4.07 -48.58
C SER A 408 -26.13 -4.84 -47.78
N PHE A 409 -26.19 -4.78 -46.42
CA PHE A 409 -25.25 -5.47 -45.54
C PHE A 409 -25.93 -6.67 -44.86
N THR A 410 -25.19 -7.75 -44.70
CA THR A 410 -25.59 -8.83 -43.80
C THR A 410 -25.38 -8.40 -42.34
N LYS A 411 -26.07 -9.07 -41.40
CA LYS A 411 -25.86 -8.82 -39.95
C LYS A 411 -24.41 -9.02 -39.55
N GLU A 412 -23.77 -10.04 -40.08
CA GLU A 412 -22.37 -10.40 -39.83
C GLU A 412 -21.41 -9.29 -40.29
N GLU A 413 -21.66 -8.73 -41.50
CA GLU A 413 -20.86 -7.63 -42.05
C GLU A 413 -21.00 -6.36 -41.20
N LEU A 414 -22.21 -6.01 -40.77
CA LEU A 414 -22.44 -4.86 -39.89
C LEU A 414 -21.73 -5.02 -38.56
N VAL A 415 -21.85 -6.17 -37.90
CA VAL A 415 -21.13 -6.47 -36.64
C VAL A 415 -19.63 -6.38 -36.85
N HIS A 416 -19.12 -6.93 -37.95
CA HIS A 416 -17.68 -6.87 -38.26
C HIS A 416 -17.20 -5.43 -38.46
N GLN A 417 -17.95 -4.59 -39.19
CA GLN A 417 -17.61 -3.18 -39.41
C GLN A 417 -17.65 -2.38 -38.10
N LEU A 418 -18.66 -2.59 -37.24
CA LEU A 418 -18.76 -1.94 -35.93
C LEU A 418 -17.59 -2.33 -35.02
N LEU A 419 -17.23 -3.60 -34.95
CA LEU A 419 -16.07 -4.07 -34.16
C LEU A 419 -14.76 -3.49 -34.72
N GLN A 420 -14.58 -3.45 -36.04
CA GLN A 420 -13.40 -2.83 -36.63
C GLN A 420 -13.32 -1.34 -36.32
N PHE A 421 -14.44 -0.63 -36.39
CA PHE A 421 -14.49 0.79 -36.05
C PHE A 421 -14.15 1.02 -34.57
N GLN A 422 -14.76 0.27 -33.66
CA GLN A 422 -14.58 0.42 -32.22
C GLN A 422 -13.19 0.01 -31.76
N LEU A 423 -12.58 -1.02 -32.33
CA LEU A 423 -11.29 -1.55 -31.93
C LEU A 423 -10.13 -1.07 -32.82
N LYS A 424 -10.36 -0.14 -33.75
CA LYS A 424 -9.39 0.32 -34.74
C LYS A 424 -8.06 0.74 -34.12
N ASP A 425 -8.11 1.62 -33.14
CA ASP A 425 -6.90 2.18 -32.52
C ASP A 425 -6.11 1.12 -31.76
N LEU A 426 -6.83 0.24 -31.04
CA LEU A 426 -6.24 -0.86 -30.30
C LEU A 426 -5.62 -1.91 -31.27
N ALA A 427 -6.35 -2.27 -32.32
CA ALA A 427 -5.86 -3.21 -33.31
C ALA A 427 -4.64 -2.68 -34.05
N THR A 428 -4.64 -1.39 -34.40
CA THR A 428 -3.49 -0.72 -35.03
C THR A 428 -2.30 -0.70 -34.09
N TYR A 429 -2.51 -0.37 -32.82
CA TYR A 429 -1.44 -0.35 -31.80
C TYR A 429 -0.72 -1.68 -31.68
N TYR A 430 -1.46 -2.81 -31.67
CA TYR A 430 -0.87 -4.14 -31.49
C TYR A 430 -0.40 -4.80 -32.80
N LYS A 431 -0.87 -4.37 -33.96
CA LYS A 431 -0.44 -4.88 -35.26
C LYS A 431 1.03 -4.63 -35.54
N ASP A 432 1.51 -3.43 -35.16
CA ASP A 432 2.86 -2.97 -35.47
C ASP A 432 3.86 -3.27 -34.33
N ARG A 433 3.42 -3.89 -33.24
CA ARG A 433 4.27 -4.22 -32.08
C ARG A 433 4.50 -5.70 -31.94
N ASN A 434 5.78 -6.04 -31.76
CA ASN A 434 6.18 -7.41 -31.45
C ASN A 434 5.63 -7.83 -30.07
N ASP A 435 5.25 -9.10 -29.95
CA ASP A 435 4.86 -9.66 -28.67
C ASP A 435 6.03 -9.65 -27.69
N ILE A 436 5.72 -9.40 -26.43
CA ILE A 436 6.72 -9.37 -25.38
C ILE A 436 7.13 -10.81 -25.06
N GLN A 437 8.40 -11.13 -25.27
CA GLN A 437 8.94 -12.42 -24.85
C GLN A 437 9.04 -12.45 -23.32
N GLN A 438 8.44 -13.47 -22.73
CA GLN A 438 8.56 -13.73 -21.29
C GLN A 438 10.00 -14.04 -20.94
N GLN A 439 10.50 -13.46 -19.84
CA GLN A 439 11.83 -13.75 -19.34
C GLN A 439 11.76 -14.93 -18.37
N GLU A 440 12.80 -15.76 -18.40
CA GLU A 440 12.95 -16.85 -17.42
C GLU A 440 13.68 -16.34 -16.18
N PHE A 441 13.40 -16.95 -15.03
CA PHE A 441 14.17 -16.69 -13.83
C PHE A 441 15.63 -17.12 -14.03
N ASN A 442 16.59 -16.26 -13.67
CA ASN A 442 18.00 -16.60 -13.66
C ASN A 442 18.29 -17.68 -12.59
N THR A 443 18.16 -18.95 -12.96
CA THR A 443 18.42 -20.10 -12.07
C THR A 443 19.93 -20.37 -11.85
N ARG A 444 20.82 -19.63 -12.52
CA ARG A 444 22.29 -19.82 -12.43
C ARG A 444 22.92 -19.45 -11.08
N GLY A 445 22.15 -18.99 -10.09
CA GLY A 445 22.64 -18.59 -8.75
C GLY A 445 22.55 -19.64 -7.65
N ASP A 446 21.69 -20.64 -7.78
CA ASP A 446 21.41 -21.57 -6.67
C ASP A 446 22.30 -22.85 -6.66
N ASP A 447 23.05 -23.11 -7.73
CA ASP A 447 23.88 -24.34 -7.84
C ASP A 447 25.31 -24.19 -7.27
N ARG A 448 25.64 -23.04 -6.67
CA ARG A 448 26.93 -22.84 -5.99
C ARG A 448 27.00 -23.42 -4.57
N GLY A 449 25.87 -23.79 -3.99
CA GLY A 449 25.80 -24.40 -2.64
C GLY A 449 26.14 -25.90 -2.63
N SER A 450 25.74 -26.64 -3.64
CA SER A 450 25.90 -28.11 -3.67
C SER A 450 27.28 -28.60 -4.17
N ARG A 451 28.09 -27.73 -4.79
CA ARG A 451 29.44 -28.06 -5.21
C ARG A 451 30.50 -27.92 -4.12
N ARG A 452 30.19 -27.24 -2.99
CA ARG A 452 31.15 -27.11 -1.87
C ARG A 452 31.19 -28.32 -0.94
N GLU A 453 30.18 -29.18 -0.94
CA GLU A 453 30.18 -30.40 -0.11
C GLU A 453 30.85 -31.60 -0.81
N ARG A 454 30.85 -31.66 -2.14
CA ARG A 454 31.55 -32.75 -2.86
C ARG A 454 33.05 -32.53 -3.08
N GLY A 455 33.58 -31.35 -2.75
CA GLY A 455 35.03 -31.04 -2.86
C GLY A 455 35.86 -31.37 -1.61
N ARG A 456 35.22 -31.68 -0.46
CA ARG A 456 35.94 -31.94 0.81
C ARG A 456 36.37 -33.40 1.03
N GLU A 457 35.97 -34.33 0.18
CA GLU A 457 36.34 -35.74 0.32
C GLU A 457 37.51 -36.20 -0.61
N ARG A 458 38.10 -35.33 -1.42
CA ARG A 458 39.17 -35.71 -2.35
C ARG A 458 40.55 -35.08 -2.14
N GLU A 459 40.77 -34.28 -1.10
CA GLU A 459 42.08 -33.75 -0.75
C GLU A 459 42.63 -34.28 0.57
N ARG A 460 42.81 -35.59 0.60
CA ARG A 460 43.70 -36.23 1.55
C ARG A 460 44.57 -37.24 0.77
N ASN A 461 45.44 -36.74 -0.10
CA ASN A 461 46.70 -37.42 -0.45
C ASN A 461 47.43 -36.61 -1.53
N GLY A 462 48.68 -36.27 -1.23
CA GLY A 462 49.72 -36.15 -2.24
C GLY A 462 50.24 -34.75 -2.57
N GLU A 463 51.24 -34.33 -1.79
CA GLU A 463 52.53 -33.82 -2.23
C GLU A 463 52.70 -32.51 -3.03
N LYS A 464 53.53 -31.69 -2.43
CA LYS A 464 54.30 -30.52 -2.88
C LYS A 464 54.80 -30.58 -4.34
N ARG A 465 54.67 -29.48 -5.05
CA ARG A 465 55.72 -28.92 -5.93
C ARG A 465 55.54 -27.44 -6.22
N GLU A 466 56.68 -26.79 -6.35
CA GLU A 466 56.99 -25.35 -6.34
C GLU A 466 56.58 -24.56 -7.58
N ARG A 467 56.35 -23.27 -7.33
CA ARG A 467 56.62 -22.02 -8.08
C ARG A 467 56.85 -22.07 -9.59
N ARG A 468 56.14 -21.21 -10.31
CA ARG A 468 56.74 -20.17 -11.20
C ARG A 468 55.67 -19.20 -11.74
N ASP A 469 56.06 -17.92 -11.70
CA ASP A 469 55.38 -16.72 -12.22
C ASP A 469 55.00 -16.80 -13.71
N ARG A 470 53.92 -16.11 -14.07
CA ARG A 470 53.87 -15.07 -15.15
C ARG A 470 52.50 -14.45 -15.29
N ASN A 471 52.51 -13.12 -15.12
CA ASN A 471 51.66 -12.03 -15.67
C ASN A 471 50.72 -12.39 -16.84
N ASP A 472 49.49 -11.99 -16.84
CA ASP A 472 49.00 -10.71 -17.39
C ASP A 472 47.45 -10.63 -17.48
N ARG A 473 46.94 -9.48 -17.02
CA ARG A 473 45.82 -8.68 -17.51
C ARG A 473 44.38 -9.17 -17.45
N ASN A 474 43.66 -8.33 -16.73
CA ASN A 474 42.31 -7.81 -16.88
C ASN A 474 41.30 -8.24 -15.81
N ASP A 475 41.38 -7.48 -14.74
CA ASP A 475 40.39 -7.52 -13.67
C ASP A 475 39.56 -6.23 -13.70
N ARG A 476 38.25 -6.37 -13.72
CA ARG A 476 37.28 -5.36 -13.28
C ARG A 476 36.40 -5.96 -12.16
N GLY A 477 37.05 -6.21 -11.05
CA GLY A 477 36.39 -6.58 -9.80
C GLY A 477 36.11 -5.36 -8.94
N GLY A 478 34.84 -5.10 -8.66
CA GLY A 478 34.42 -4.06 -7.70
C GLY A 478 34.92 -4.35 -6.29
N LYS A 479 35.56 -3.37 -5.66
CA LYS A 479 36.02 -3.40 -4.27
C LYS A 479 34.83 -3.42 -3.30
N PRO A 480 34.94 -4.07 -2.14
CA PRO A 480 33.90 -4.04 -1.11
C PRO A 480 33.74 -2.63 -0.51
N ARG A 481 32.48 -2.19 -0.31
CA ARG A 481 32.13 -0.94 0.39
C ARG A 481 32.79 -0.91 1.76
N ARG A 482 33.64 0.10 2.01
CA ARG A 482 34.16 0.42 3.34
C ARG A 482 33.06 1.03 4.19
N LYS A 483 33.06 0.75 5.49
CA LYS A 483 32.13 1.29 6.49
C LYS A 483 32.22 2.82 6.53
N ASN A 484 31.08 3.48 6.73
CA ASN A 484 30.86 4.93 6.77
C ASN A 484 31.64 5.73 7.84
N GLU A 485 32.52 5.11 8.63
CA GLU A 485 33.23 5.75 9.75
C GLU A 485 34.35 6.73 9.33
N ASP A 486 34.80 6.64 8.08
CA ASP A 486 35.92 7.47 7.55
C ASP A 486 35.44 8.59 6.59
N MET A 487 34.15 8.83 6.46
CA MET A 487 33.60 9.84 5.56
C MET A 487 33.08 11.06 6.34
N VAL A 488 33.21 12.26 5.73
CA VAL A 488 32.64 13.52 6.24
C VAL A 488 31.62 14.04 5.26
N ARG A 489 30.44 14.38 5.72
CA ARG A 489 29.38 14.99 4.95
C ARG A 489 29.51 16.50 4.94
N PHE A 490 29.41 17.09 3.75
CA PHE A 490 29.47 18.52 3.53
C PHE A 490 28.14 19.06 3.03
N PHE A 491 27.74 20.21 3.54
CA PHE A 491 26.74 21.09 2.93
C PHE A 491 27.42 21.94 1.87
N PHE A 492 26.74 22.15 0.74
CA PHE A 492 27.19 22.96 -0.39
C PHE A 492 26.10 23.93 -0.83
N ASN A 493 26.41 25.20 -0.96
CA ASN A 493 25.44 26.29 -1.16
C ASN A 493 24.78 26.38 -2.54
N LEU A 494 25.08 25.50 -3.48
CA LEU A 494 24.49 25.46 -4.82
C LEU A 494 23.64 24.21 -5.02
N GLY A 495 22.57 24.33 -5.83
CA GLY A 495 21.62 23.26 -6.09
C GLY A 495 21.13 23.20 -7.53
N LYS A 496 19.99 22.51 -7.76
CA LYS A 496 19.37 22.37 -9.09
C LYS A 496 19.02 23.71 -9.73
N ARG A 497 18.63 24.73 -8.94
CA ARG A 497 18.34 26.08 -9.42
C ARG A 497 19.55 26.76 -10.04
N ASP A 498 20.75 26.37 -9.63
CA ASP A 498 22.02 26.84 -10.19
C ASP A 498 22.47 25.98 -11.37
N GLN A 499 21.60 25.06 -11.82
CA GLN A 499 21.86 24.06 -12.88
C GLN A 499 23.03 23.14 -12.56
N LEU A 500 23.28 22.89 -11.26
CA LEU A 500 24.31 21.97 -10.81
C LEU A 500 23.87 20.52 -11.05
N LYS A 501 24.73 19.74 -11.69
CA LYS A 501 24.54 18.30 -11.94
C LYS A 501 25.55 17.47 -11.14
N LYS A 502 25.30 16.17 -10.96
CA LYS A 502 26.24 15.27 -10.25
C LYS A 502 27.63 15.26 -10.88
N MET A 503 27.72 15.33 -12.20
CA MET A 503 29.02 15.39 -12.90
C MET A 503 29.78 16.68 -12.60
N ASP A 504 29.09 17.82 -12.56
CA ASP A 504 29.69 19.10 -12.21
C ASP A 504 30.24 19.07 -10.77
N MET A 505 29.48 18.48 -9.83
CA MET A 505 29.91 18.31 -8.44
C MET A 505 31.18 17.46 -8.33
N LEU A 506 31.23 16.35 -9.06
CA LEU A 506 32.43 15.48 -9.09
C LEU A 506 33.65 16.23 -9.64
N GLU A 507 33.46 17.05 -10.69
CA GLU A 507 34.54 17.86 -11.27
C GLU A 507 35.02 18.95 -10.30
N ILE A 508 34.10 19.61 -9.60
CA ILE A 508 34.38 20.62 -8.58
C ILE A 508 35.19 20.00 -7.42
N ILE A 509 34.76 18.86 -6.89
CA ILE A 509 35.46 18.18 -5.80
C ILE A 509 36.85 17.73 -6.24
N ASN A 510 36.97 17.14 -7.43
CA ASN A 510 38.27 16.73 -7.95
C ASN A 510 39.24 17.93 -8.16
N LYS A 511 38.74 19.09 -8.59
CA LYS A 511 39.54 20.31 -8.69
C LYS A 511 39.94 20.84 -7.32
N ALA A 512 39.04 20.85 -6.35
CA ALA A 512 39.35 21.29 -4.98
C ALA A 512 40.41 20.42 -4.30
N THR A 513 40.43 19.12 -4.61
CA THR A 513 41.39 18.15 -4.03
C THR A 513 42.60 17.87 -4.92
N SER A 514 42.79 18.62 -6.02
CA SER A 514 43.85 18.40 -7.01
C SER A 514 45.27 18.62 -6.52
N LYS A 515 45.45 19.28 -5.37
CA LYS A 515 46.77 19.50 -4.72
C LYS A 515 47.31 18.23 -4.07
N SER A 516 46.49 17.25 -3.80
CA SER A 516 46.90 15.98 -3.20
C SER A 516 47.34 14.97 -4.25
N LYS A 517 48.44 14.21 -3.95
CA LYS A 517 48.91 13.13 -4.83
C LYS A 517 48.01 11.91 -4.85
N LYS A 518 47.02 11.84 -3.95
CA LYS A 518 46.00 10.78 -3.84
C LYS A 518 44.67 11.25 -4.36
N ARG A 519 43.94 10.39 -5.01
CA ARG A 519 42.55 10.66 -5.44
C ARG A 519 41.62 10.45 -4.26
N ALA A 520 40.78 11.44 -3.96
CA ALA A 520 39.81 11.37 -2.88
C ALA A 520 38.68 10.35 -3.21
N ASP A 521 38.35 9.50 -2.26
CA ASP A 521 37.13 8.68 -2.36
C ASP A 521 35.92 9.56 -2.03
N ILE A 522 34.95 9.62 -2.96
CA ILE A 522 33.73 10.43 -2.86
C ILE A 522 32.57 9.48 -2.61
N GLY A 523 31.82 9.72 -1.55
CA GLY A 523 30.63 8.98 -1.17
C GLY A 523 29.35 9.45 -1.89
N ASP A 524 28.26 9.51 -1.17
CA ASP A 524 26.97 9.92 -1.73
C ASP A 524 26.92 11.43 -2.05
N ILE A 525 26.33 11.77 -3.22
CA ILE A 525 26.09 13.14 -3.65
C ILE A 525 24.58 13.33 -3.82
N GLU A 526 24.02 14.25 -3.03
CA GLU A 526 22.62 14.62 -3.03
C GLU A 526 22.45 16.07 -3.45
N ILE A 527 21.76 16.34 -4.57
CA ILE A 527 21.54 17.70 -5.09
C ILE A 527 20.07 18.05 -4.90
N LEU A 528 19.82 19.03 -4.02
CA LEU A 528 18.50 19.58 -3.74
C LEU A 528 18.28 20.87 -4.55
N ASP A 529 17.12 21.49 -4.41
CA ASP A 529 16.73 22.66 -5.24
C ASP A 529 17.66 23.85 -5.07
N LYS A 530 18.02 24.21 -3.82
CA LYS A 530 18.80 25.40 -3.48
C LYS A 530 20.20 25.12 -2.99
N PHE A 531 20.50 23.90 -2.59
CA PHE A 531 21.77 23.47 -1.99
C PHE A 531 22.00 21.99 -2.26
N SER A 532 23.18 21.48 -1.90
CA SER A 532 23.55 20.08 -2.09
C SER A 532 24.32 19.53 -0.89
N PHE A 533 24.38 18.20 -0.78
CA PHE A 533 25.26 17.49 0.14
C PHE A 533 26.16 16.56 -0.64
N PHE A 534 27.38 16.36 -0.13
CA PHE A 534 28.28 15.33 -0.62
C PHE A 534 29.14 14.77 0.53
N GLU A 535 29.60 13.54 0.36
CA GLU A 535 30.46 12.85 1.31
C GLU A 535 31.83 12.65 0.70
N ILE A 536 32.87 12.88 1.48
CA ILE A 536 34.26 12.66 1.07
C ILE A 536 35.07 12.08 2.22
N GLU A 537 36.14 11.37 1.91
CA GLU A 537 37.06 10.82 2.89
C GLU A 537 37.61 11.92 3.82
N LYS A 538 37.61 11.63 5.13
CA LYS A 538 37.95 12.57 6.22
C LYS A 538 39.33 13.21 6.07
N SER A 539 40.26 12.51 5.41
CA SER A 539 41.63 13.00 5.13
C SER A 539 41.65 14.24 4.21
N PHE A 540 40.62 14.45 3.38
CA PHE A 540 40.52 15.57 2.44
C PHE A 540 39.67 16.75 2.95
N LYS A 541 39.23 16.70 4.20
CA LYS A 541 38.32 17.71 4.79
C LYS A 541 38.82 19.15 4.60
N ASN A 542 40.08 19.42 4.93
CA ASN A 542 40.67 20.78 4.88
C ASN A 542 40.90 21.23 3.43
N GLU A 543 41.35 20.32 2.56
CA GLU A 543 41.58 20.62 1.14
C GLU A 543 40.29 21.03 0.43
N VAL A 544 39.16 20.40 0.76
CA VAL A 544 37.85 20.72 0.22
C VAL A 544 37.40 22.12 0.68
N LEU A 545 37.54 22.45 1.95
CA LEU A 545 37.16 23.77 2.50
C LEU A 545 37.97 24.89 1.86
N ASP A 546 39.30 24.71 1.76
CA ASP A 546 40.20 25.72 1.21
C ASP A 546 40.06 25.82 -0.33
N GLY A 547 39.92 24.68 -1.01
CA GLY A 547 39.81 24.62 -2.46
C GLY A 547 38.51 25.22 -3.00
N LEU A 548 37.39 25.01 -2.34
CA LEU A 548 36.08 25.52 -2.78
C LEU A 548 35.93 27.02 -2.57
N THR A 549 36.52 27.57 -1.51
CA THR A 549 36.41 29.02 -1.19
C THR A 549 37.01 29.92 -2.27
N SER A 550 37.94 29.43 -3.08
CA SER A 550 38.62 30.18 -4.14
C SER A 550 38.00 30.01 -5.53
N MET A 551 36.93 29.21 -5.67
CA MET A 551 36.36 28.83 -6.95
C MET A 551 34.96 29.43 -7.15
N LYS A 552 34.58 29.63 -8.44
CA LYS A 552 33.23 30.07 -8.82
C LYS A 552 32.61 29.06 -9.80
N PHE A 553 31.35 28.79 -9.61
CA PHE A 553 30.56 27.98 -10.54
C PHE A 553 29.56 28.88 -11.25
N ARG A 554 29.69 29.04 -12.58
CA ARG A 554 28.82 29.88 -13.40
C ARG A 554 28.68 31.34 -12.83
N GLY A 555 29.77 31.88 -12.30
CA GLY A 555 29.81 33.24 -11.75
C GLY A 555 29.38 33.38 -10.28
N LYS A 556 28.86 32.32 -9.66
CA LYS A 556 28.47 32.28 -8.23
C LYS A 556 29.60 31.74 -7.35
N GLU A 557 29.78 32.34 -6.19
CA GLU A 557 30.74 31.86 -5.18
C GLU A 557 30.30 30.56 -4.58
N MET A 558 31.23 29.62 -4.46
CA MET A 558 31.01 28.33 -3.87
C MET A 558 31.39 28.36 -2.39
N ARG A 559 30.54 27.77 -1.54
CA ARG A 559 30.79 27.60 -0.11
C ARG A 559 30.41 26.17 0.31
N ALA A 560 31.30 25.55 1.06
CA ALA A 560 31.01 24.27 1.69
C ALA A 560 31.27 24.34 3.20
N GLU A 561 30.43 23.69 3.96
CA GLU A 561 30.52 23.58 5.42
C GLU A 561 30.32 22.12 5.81
N VAL A 562 30.96 21.69 6.91
CA VAL A 562 30.74 20.35 7.43
C VAL A 562 29.32 20.25 7.97
N ALA A 563 28.54 19.35 7.39
CA ALA A 563 27.19 19.07 7.90
C ALA A 563 27.27 18.15 9.12
N ASN A 564 26.69 18.59 10.23
CA ASN A 564 26.57 17.79 11.46
C ASN A 564 25.50 16.71 11.35
#